data_a94a7257e241fa5df3583ef292c20999
#
_entry.id   a94a7257e241fa5df3583ef292c20999
#
_cell.length_a   1.000
_cell.length_b   1.000
_cell.length_c   1.000
_cell.angle_alpha   90.00
_cell.angle_beta   90.00
_cell.angle_gamma   90.00
#
_symmetry.space_group_name_H-M   'P 1'
#
loop_
_entity.id
_entity.type
_entity.pdbx_description
1 polymer ?
#
loop_
_entity_poly.entity_id
_entity_poly.type
_entity_poly.pdbx_seq_one_letter_code
_entity_poly.pdbx_strand_id
1 'polypeptide(L)'
;MFYLGGNYIDPTCDKLTEKQRKAIMVVNKDNAAGLIIKKEFAPVNEVLYNKPFEIAEHTSLQSTWDAYESVLNFAGASFSRDAHDKRITEEVRKGTYTYEGSHGSTNGMIDRPADVGGWGEYKQTAAPVDTDGDGMPDEWEKAHGLNPENGSDGAAYNLSASYTNLEVYLNGLVAHLYPQEALKK
;
A
#
# COMPACT_ATOMS: atom_id res chain seq x y z
N MET A 1 -16.23 14.17 -17.57
CA MET A 1 -16.37 12.73 -17.92
C MET A 1 -15.43 11.92 -17.08
N PHE A 2 -15.80 10.71 -16.72
CA PHE A 2 -14.96 9.78 -15.96
C PHE A 2 -15.20 8.35 -16.45
N TYR A 3 -14.21 7.49 -16.20
CA TYR A 3 -14.29 6.06 -16.44
C TYR A 3 -14.31 5.34 -15.08
N LEU A 4 -15.11 4.28 -14.96
CA LEU A 4 -15.21 3.46 -13.76
C LEU A 4 -15.09 1.99 -14.14
N GLY A 5 -14.03 1.35 -13.66
CA GLY A 5 -13.77 -0.07 -13.93
C GLY A 5 -12.64 -0.60 -13.05
N GLY A 6 -12.47 -1.93 -13.04
CA GLY A 6 -11.43 -2.60 -12.28
C GLY A 6 -11.63 -2.64 -10.76
N ASN A 7 -12.82 -2.29 -10.26
CA ASN A 7 -13.14 -2.40 -8.84
C ASN A 7 -13.83 -3.74 -8.57
N TYR A 8 -13.52 -4.33 -7.43
CA TYR A 8 -14.12 -5.59 -6.99
C TYR A 8 -14.55 -5.49 -5.51
N ILE A 9 -15.73 -5.99 -5.23
CA ILE A 9 -16.25 -6.14 -3.87
C ILE A 9 -16.36 -7.64 -3.59
N ASP A 10 -15.78 -8.11 -2.49
CA ASP A 10 -15.84 -9.52 -2.12
C ASP A 10 -17.26 -9.93 -1.71
N PRO A 11 -17.92 -10.85 -2.43
CA PRO A 11 -19.26 -11.32 -2.10
C PRO A 11 -19.27 -12.42 -1.03
N THR A 12 -18.12 -12.88 -0.56
CA THR A 12 -18.03 -14.08 0.32
C THR A 12 -18.21 -13.76 1.80
N CYS A 13 -18.22 -12.49 2.20
CA CYS A 13 -18.43 -12.10 3.59
C CYS A 13 -19.71 -12.72 4.17
N ASP A 14 -19.58 -13.44 5.29
CA ASP A 14 -20.67 -14.20 5.92
C ASP A 14 -21.83 -13.33 6.41
N LYS A 15 -21.58 -12.06 6.71
CA LYS A 15 -22.59 -11.09 7.18
C LYS A 15 -23.48 -10.53 6.07
N LEU A 16 -23.21 -10.84 4.81
CA LEU A 16 -24.01 -10.36 3.67
C LEU A 16 -25.30 -11.18 3.53
N THR A 17 -26.41 -10.47 3.33
CA THR A 17 -27.66 -11.09 2.91
C THR A 17 -27.59 -11.54 1.45
N GLU A 18 -28.45 -12.48 1.06
CA GLU A 18 -28.56 -12.94 -0.33
C GLU A 18 -28.84 -11.79 -1.31
N LYS A 19 -29.65 -10.82 -0.91
CA LYS A 19 -29.93 -9.61 -1.70
C LYS A 19 -28.67 -8.77 -1.94
N GLN A 20 -27.86 -8.59 -0.89
CA GLN A 20 -26.58 -7.84 -0.99
C GLN A 20 -25.58 -8.57 -1.87
N ARG A 21 -25.44 -9.90 -1.73
CA ARG A 21 -24.55 -10.70 -2.59
C ARG A 21 -24.92 -10.55 -4.07
N LYS A 22 -26.21 -10.64 -4.40
CA LYS A 22 -26.68 -10.44 -5.78
C LYS A 22 -26.37 -9.05 -6.30
N ALA A 23 -26.56 -8.01 -5.49
CA ALA A 23 -26.24 -6.63 -5.87
C ALA A 23 -24.74 -6.45 -6.10
N ILE A 24 -23.88 -7.01 -5.23
CA ILE A 24 -22.42 -7.00 -5.38
C ILE A 24 -21.99 -7.69 -6.68
N MET A 25 -22.56 -8.84 -7.02
CA MET A 25 -22.24 -9.52 -8.27
C MET A 25 -22.57 -8.71 -9.51
N VAL A 26 -23.65 -7.93 -9.47
CA VAL A 26 -23.99 -7.00 -10.57
C VAL A 26 -22.93 -5.89 -10.66
N VAL A 27 -22.56 -5.28 -9.54
CA VAL A 27 -21.55 -4.20 -9.50
C VAL A 27 -20.16 -4.72 -9.91
N ASN A 28 -19.79 -5.92 -9.53
CA ASN A 28 -18.52 -6.53 -9.93
C ASN A 28 -18.43 -6.81 -11.43
N LYS A 29 -19.58 -7.11 -12.05
CA LYS A 29 -19.66 -7.30 -13.52
C LYS A 29 -19.65 -5.98 -14.28
N ASP A 30 -20.31 -4.96 -13.72
CA ASP A 30 -20.42 -3.62 -14.28
C ASP A 30 -20.31 -2.61 -13.13
N ASN A 31 -19.13 -2.03 -12.93
CA ASN A 31 -18.88 -1.10 -11.84
C ASN A 31 -19.77 0.14 -11.91
N ALA A 32 -20.25 0.51 -13.09
CA ALA A 32 -21.18 1.63 -13.27
C ALA A 32 -22.58 1.34 -12.71
N ALA A 33 -22.98 0.06 -12.59
CA ALA A 33 -24.31 -0.33 -12.06
C ALA A 33 -24.50 0.07 -10.58
N GLY A 34 -23.41 0.31 -9.84
CA GLY A 34 -23.46 0.81 -8.45
C GLY A 34 -23.44 2.33 -8.33
N LEU A 35 -23.31 3.05 -9.43
CA LEU A 35 -23.13 4.49 -9.43
C LEU A 35 -24.47 5.21 -9.26
N ILE A 36 -24.52 6.10 -8.27
CA ILE A 36 -25.66 6.99 -8.03
C ILE A 36 -25.25 8.40 -8.48
N ILE A 37 -25.83 8.85 -9.58
CA ILE A 37 -25.67 10.23 -10.05
C ILE A 37 -26.92 11.02 -9.67
N LYS A 38 -26.73 12.16 -8.99
CA LYS A 38 -27.84 13.06 -8.68
C LYS A 38 -28.43 13.63 -9.96
N LYS A 39 -29.77 13.80 -10.00
CA LYS A 39 -30.51 14.29 -11.18
C LYS A 39 -30.08 15.68 -11.68
N GLU A 40 -29.41 16.45 -10.82
CA GLU A 40 -28.89 17.79 -11.12
C GLU A 40 -27.66 17.75 -12.04
N PHE A 41 -27.03 16.59 -12.19
CA PHE A 41 -25.92 16.40 -13.13
C PHE A 41 -26.41 15.84 -14.45
N ALA A 42 -25.57 15.97 -15.47
CA ALA A 42 -25.87 15.42 -16.81
C ALA A 42 -26.23 13.91 -16.73
N PRO A 43 -27.01 13.40 -17.71
CA PRO A 43 -27.32 11.99 -17.81
C PRO A 43 -26.07 11.11 -17.71
N VAL A 44 -26.17 9.91 -17.12
CA VAL A 44 -25.05 9.00 -16.90
C VAL A 44 -24.22 8.77 -18.15
N ASN A 45 -24.88 8.58 -19.30
CA ASN A 45 -24.23 8.36 -20.59
C ASN A 45 -23.46 9.57 -21.15
N GLU A 46 -23.64 10.76 -20.58
CA GLU A 46 -22.89 11.96 -20.96
C GLU A 46 -21.66 12.17 -20.10
N VAL A 47 -21.62 11.60 -18.89
CA VAL A 47 -20.52 11.78 -17.92
C VAL A 47 -19.67 10.54 -17.75
N LEU A 48 -20.21 9.34 -17.99
CA LEU A 48 -19.52 8.08 -17.86
C LEU A 48 -18.97 7.63 -19.21
N TYR A 49 -17.68 7.35 -19.25
CA TYR A 49 -17.00 6.80 -20.41
C TYR A 49 -17.02 5.28 -20.36
N ASN A 50 -17.22 4.63 -21.50
CA ASN A 50 -17.31 3.16 -21.60
C ASN A 50 -15.95 2.46 -21.80
N LYS A 51 -14.88 3.22 -21.91
CA LYS A 51 -13.51 2.75 -22.06
C LYS A 51 -12.57 3.58 -21.19
N PRO A 52 -11.42 3.02 -20.77
CA PRO A 52 -10.35 3.79 -20.15
C PRO A 52 -9.91 4.94 -21.06
N PHE A 53 -9.50 6.05 -20.47
CA PHE A 53 -8.85 7.13 -21.22
C PHE A 53 -7.45 6.68 -21.65
N GLU A 54 -7.06 7.05 -22.85
CA GLU A 54 -5.67 6.92 -23.30
C GLU A 54 -4.84 8.00 -22.61
N ILE A 55 -4.07 7.58 -21.63
CA ILE A 55 -3.10 8.43 -20.90
C ILE A 55 -1.71 7.82 -21.06
N ALA A 56 -0.69 8.67 -21.04
CA ALA A 56 0.69 8.17 -20.97
C ALA A 56 0.84 7.31 -19.71
N GLU A 57 1.16 6.04 -19.88
CA GLU A 57 1.33 5.14 -18.76
C GLU A 57 2.64 5.46 -18.05
N HIS A 58 2.55 5.87 -16.79
CA HIS A 58 3.69 6.02 -15.89
C HIS A 58 3.86 4.81 -14.96
N THR A 59 2.82 3.97 -14.85
CA THR A 59 2.81 2.77 -14.00
C THR A 59 2.06 1.65 -14.70
N SER A 60 2.50 0.40 -14.53
CA SER A 60 1.77 -0.78 -14.98
C SER A 60 0.49 -0.94 -14.15
N LEU A 61 -0.64 -1.11 -14.81
CA LEU A 61 -1.90 -1.45 -14.16
C LEU A 61 -1.86 -2.93 -13.73
N GLN A 62 -2.22 -3.18 -12.49
CA GLN A 62 -2.39 -4.53 -11.95
C GLN A 62 -3.86 -4.96 -12.05
N SER A 63 -4.10 -6.27 -12.07
CA SER A 63 -5.44 -6.78 -11.82
C SER A 63 -5.89 -6.44 -10.39
N THR A 64 -7.19 -6.45 -10.12
CA THR A 64 -7.73 -6.19 -8.78
C THR A 64 -7.13 -7.15 -7.73
N TRP A 65 -6.94 -8.41 -8.07
CA TRP A 65 -6.35 -9.41 -7.16
C TRP A 65 -4.86 -9.20 -6.94
N ASP A 66 -4.10 -8.91 -8.00
CA ASP A 66 -2.68 -8.62 -7.87
C ASP A 66 -2.46 -7.34 -7.04
N ALA A 67 -3.30 -6.31 -7.24
CA ALA A 67 -3.27 -5.10 -6.44
C ALA A 67 -3.60 -5.37 -4.97
N TYR A 68 -4.62 -6.21 -4.68
CA TYR A 68 -4.98 -6.61 -3.32
C TYR A 68 -3.82 -7.33 -2.63
N GLU A 69 -3.23 -8.34 -3.27
CA GLU A 69 -2.09 -9.07 -2.72
C GLU A 69 -0.85 -8.17 -2.58
N SER A 70 -0.60 -7.29 -3.54
CA SER A 70 0.50 -6.33 -3.46
C SER A 70 0.36 -5.40 -2.26
N VAL A 71 -0.83 -4.87 -2.03
CA VAL A 71 -1.10 -3.99 -0.88
C VAL A 71 -0.91 -4.76 0.43
N LEU A 72 -1.48 -5.96 0.56
CA LEU A 72 -1.36 -6.75 1.79
C LEU A 72 0.08 -7.17 2.08
N ASN A 73 0.86 -7.46 1.06
CA ASN A 73 2.24 -7.93 1.24
C ASN A 73 3.24 -6.80 1.40
N PHE A 74 3.05 -5.65 0.73
CA PHE A 74 4.10 -4.65 0.56
C PHE A 74 3.75 -3.26 1.07
N ALA A 75 2.48 -2.95 1.39
CA ALA A 75 2.12 -1.63 1.91
C ALA A 75 2.62 -1.40 3.33
N GLY A 76 2.95 -0.15 3.64
CA GLY A 76 3.41 0.28 4.96
C GLY A 76 4.82 -0.22 5.29
N ALA A 77 5.11 -0.41 6.58
CA ALA A 77 6.41 -0.87 7.08
C ALA A 77 6.63 -2.37 6.83
N SER A 78 6.49 -2.84 5.58
CA SER A 78 6.50 -4.26 5.21
C SER A 78 7.81 -4.97 5.52
N PHE A 79 8.93 -4.25 5.57
CA PHE A 79 10.24 -4.79 5.96
C PHE A 79 10.26 -5.31 7.41
N SER A 80 9.61 -4.58 8.33
CA SER A 80 9.52 -4.96 9.74
C SER A 80 8.19 -4.49 10.35
N ARG A 81 7.10 -5.19 10.00
CA ARG A 81 5.77 -4.89 10.53
C ARG A 81 5.72 -5.14 12.03
N ASP A 82 5.16 -4.19 12.76
CA ASP A 82 4.85 -4.34 14.17
C ASP A 82 3.61 -5.24 14.40
N ALA A 83 3.17 -5.35 15.65
CA ALA A 83 2.02 -6.17 16.01
C ALA A 83 0.69 -5.62 15.44
N HIS A 84 0.57 -4.28 15.35
CA HIS A 84 -0.62 -3.64 14.80
C HIS A 84 -0.73 -3.85 13.29
N ASP A 85 0.36 -3.64 12.55
CA ASP A 85 0.40 -3.85 11.11
C ASP A 85 0.12 -5.31 10.74
N LYS A 86 0.74 -6.25 11.47
CA LYS A 86 0.49 -7.69 11.28
C LYS A 86 -0.97 -8.05 11.51
N ARG A 87 -1.58 -7.53 12.59
CA ARG A 87 -2.98 -7.76 12.89
C ARG A 87 -3.88 -7.20 11.79
N ILE A 88 -3.67 -5.94 11.38
CA ILE A 88 -4.51 -5.28 10.38
C ILE A 88 -4.44 -6.01 9.03
N THR A 89 -3.25 -6.38 8.57
CA THR A 89 -3.11 -7.12 7.31
C THR A 89 -3.78 -8.49 7.36
N GLU A 90 -3.72 -9.17 8.50
CA GLU A 90 -4.38 -10.46 8.69
C GLU A 90 -5.90 -10.33 8.78
N GLU A 91 -6.40 -9.30 9.48
CA GLU A 91 -7.83 -9.00 9.57
C GLU A 91 -8.42 -8.68 8.19
N VAL A 92 -7.72 -7.88 7.37
CA VAL A 92 -8.13 -7.60 5.99
C VAL A 92 -8.15 -8.89 5.17
N ARG A 93 -7.11 -9.73 5.25
CA ARG A 93 -7.02 -11.00 4.54
C ARG A 93 -8.17 -11.95 4.88
N LYS A 94 -8.58 -11.98 6.14
CA LYS A 94 -9.65 -12.86 6.64
C LYS A 94 -11.05 -12.24 6.60
N GLY A 95 -11.16 -10.94 6.31
CA GLY A 95 -12.42 -10.21 6.42
C GLY A 95 -12.97 -10.18 7.86
N THR A 96 -12.07 -10.10 8.86
CA THR A 96 -12.41 -10.14 10.30
C THR A 96 -11.93 -8.87 10.99
N TYR A 97 -12.29 -8.74 12.27
CA TYR A 97 -11.74 -7.72 13.17
C TYR A 97 -11.63 -8.29 14.58
N THR A 98 -10.69 -7.76 15.37
CA THR A 98 -10.42 -8.21 16.74
C THR A 98 -10.95 -7.23 17.77
N TYR A 99 -10.94 -5.93 17.47
CA TYR A 99 -11.27 -4.88 18.42
C TYR A 99 -12.44 -4.04 17.96
N GLU A 100 -13.09 -3.38 18.92
CA GLU A 100 -14.16 -2.40 18.73
C GLU A 100 -13.86 -1.15 19.55
N GLY A 101 -14.52 -0.05 19.26
CA GLY A 101 -14.33 1.21 19.96
C GLY A 101 -14.98 1.22 21.34
N SER A 102 -14.28 1.79 22.31
CA SER A 102 -14.78 1.93 23.70
C SER A 102 -15.85 3.01 23.87
N HIS A 103 -16.13 3.81 22.84
CA HIS A 103 -17.14 4.89 22.86
C HIS A 103 -18.28 4.64 21.85
N GLY A 104 -18.47 3.40 21.41
CA GLY A 104 -19.60 2.98 20.60
C GLY A 104 -19.29 2.67 19.14
N SER A 105 -18.07 2.83 18.68
CA SER A 105 -17.65 2.35 17.35
C SER A 105 -17.61 0.82 17.33
N THR A 106 -18.07 0.21 16.22
CA THR A 106 -18.21 -1.23 16.04
C THR A 106 -17.58 -1.67 14.72
N ASN A 107 -17.59 -2.99 14.46
CA ASN A 107 -17.13 -3.58 13.21
C ASN A 107 -15.66 -3.26 12.86
N GLY A 108 -14.79 -3.32 13.86
CA GLY A 108 -13.35 -3.10 13.69
C GLY A 108 -12.91 -1.63 13.77
N MET A 109 -13.85 -0.69 13.88
CA MET A 109 -13.50 0.71 14.14
C MET A 109 -13.17 0.90 15.62
N ILE A 110 -12.04 1.54 15.87
CA ILE A 110 -11.60 1.95 17.21
C ILE A 110 -11.84 3.44 17.42
N ASP A 111 -12.09 3.87 18.65
CA ASP A 111 -12.30 5.28 18.99
C ASP A 111 -11.00 5.95 19.44
N ARG A 112 -10.05 5.17 19.94
CA ARG A 112 -8.78 5.66 20.50
C ARG A 112 -7.70 4.56 20.47
N PRO A 113 -6.42 4.92 20.50
CA PRO A 113 -5.31 3.95 20.51
C PRO A 113 -5.37 2.93 21.67
N ALA A 114 -5.92 3.33 22.82
CA ALA A 114 -6.07 2.45 23.98
C ALA A 114 -6.98 1.23 23.72
N ASP A 115 -7.90 1.32 22.76
CA ASP A 115 -8.82 0.23 22.41
C ASP A 115 -8.10 -0.99 21.82
N VAL A 116 -6.88 -0.79 21.30
CA VAL A 116 -6.00 -1.84 20.77
C VAL A 116 -4.77 -2.06 21.65
N GLY A 117 -4.79 -1.60 22.90
CA GLY A 117 -3.69 -1.75 23.85
C GLY A 117 -2.64 -0.62 23.82
N GLY A 118 -2.89 0.47 23.05
CA GLY A 118 -1.97 1.60 22.92
C GLY A 118 -0.78 1.29 22.02
N TRP A 119 0.34 1.93 22.30
CA TRP A 119 1.59 1.74 21.54
C TRP A 119 2.21 0.38 21.88
N GLY A 120 2.66 -0.33 20.85
CA GLY A 120 3.39 -1.60 21.01
C GLY A 120 4.80 -1.41 21.57
N GLU A 121 5.39 -2.51 22.00
CA GLU A 121 6.83 -2.54 22.33
C GLU A 121 7.63 -2.69 21.04
N TYR A 122 8.53 -1.75 20.79
CA TYR A 122 9.43 -1.78 19.64
C TYR A 122 10.81 -2.31 20.09
N LYS A 123 11.22 -3.41 19.46
CA LYS A 123 12.57 -3.92 19.67
C LYS A 123 13.56 -3.02 18.95
N GLN A 124 14.49 -2.48 19.71
CA GLN A 124 15.62 -1.74 19.17
C GLN A 124 16.85 -2.65 19.10
N THR A 125 17.55 -2.59 17.99
CA THR A 125 18.87 -3.17 17.79
C THR A 125 19.89 -2.03 17.70
N ALA A 126 21.18 -2.34 17.95
CA ALA A 126 22.24 -1.37 17.72
C ALA A 126 22.23 -0.95 16.23
N ALA A 127 22.27 0.35 16.00
CA ALA A 127 22.43 0.86 14.64
C ALA A 127 23.80 0.44 14.08
N PRO A 128 23.92 0.15 12.78
CA PRO A 128 25.22 0.03 12.14
C PRO A 128 26.05 1.31 12.32
N VAL A 129 27.37 1.18 12.21
CA VAL A 129 28.25 2.34 12.26
C VAL A 129 28.03 3.16 10.99
N ASP A 130 27.81 4.45 11.17
CA ASP A 130 27.63 5.48 10.14
C ASP A 130 28.46 6.68 10.64
N THR A 131 29.67 6.82 10.09
CA THR A 131 30.68 7.73 10.65
C THR A 131 30.40 9.19 10.31
N ASP A 132 29.85 9.48 9.16
CA ASP A 132 29.57 10.85 8.71
C ASP A 132 28.09 11.26 8.89
N GLY A 133 27.22 10.30 9.25
CA GLY A 133 25.83 10.56 9.62
C GLY A 133 24.92 10.85 8.45
N ASP A 134 25.20 10.33 7.26
CA ASP A 134 24.41 10.55 6.06
C ASP A 134 23.25 9.54 5.86
N GLY A 135 23.21 8.53 6.73
CA GLY A 135 22.17 7.49 6.77
C GLY A 135 22.56 6.20 6.04
N MET A 136 23.77 6.10 5.53
CA MET A 136 24.32 4.87 4.96
C MET A 136 25.39 4.27 5.90
N PRO A 137 25.37 2.95 6.16
CA PRO A 137 26.40 2.33 6.99
C PRO A 137 27.77 2.32 6.31
N ASP A 138 28.84 2.57 7.08
CA ASP A 138 30.23 2.54 6.61
C ASP A 138 30.59 1.29 5.80
N GLU A 139 30.13 0.12 6.24
CA GLU A 139 30.40 -1.14 5.55
C GLU A 139 29.70 -1.23 4.20
N TRP A 140 28.49 -0.71 4.13
CA TRP A 140 27.75 -0.67 2.88
C TRP A 140 28.38 0.30 1.88
N GLU A 141 28.79 1.48 2.35
CA GLU A 141 29.48 2.47 1.52
C GLU A 141 30.77 1.92 0.95
N LYS A 142 31.63 1.33 1.80
CA LYS A 142 32.90 0.67 1.37
C LYS A 142 32.64 -0.41 0.31
N ALA A 143 31.58 -1.21 0.49
CA ALA A 143 31.22 -2.25 -0.46
C ALA A 143 30.76 -1.70 -1.81
N HIS A 144 30.24 -0.45 -1.85
CA HIS A 144 29.75 0.22 -3.06
C HIS A 144 30.74 1.30 -3.60
N GLY A 145 31.93 1.42 -3.01
CA GLY A 145 32.95 2.36 -3.47
C GLY A 145 32.67 3.82 -3.12
N LEU A 146 31.85 4.04 -2.07
CA LEU A 146 31.59 5.35 -1.47
C LEU A 146 32.56 5.61 -0.31
N ASN A 147 32.52 6.83 0.23
CA ASN A 147 33.43 7.26 1.29
C ASN A 147 32.72 7.50 2.61
N PRO A 148 32.87 6.63 3.64
CA PRO A 148 32.21 6.74 4.95
C PRO A 148 32.56 7.99 5.80
N GLU A 149 33.43 8.86 5.29
CA GLU A 149 33.78 10.13 5.93
C GLU A 149 33.25 11.34 5.17
N ASN A 150 32.40 11.14 4.14
CA ASN A 150 31.92 12.18 3.27
C ASN A 150 30.40 12.23 3.20
N GLY A 151 29.73 12.74 4.22
CA GLY A 151 28.26 12.83 4.30
C GLY A 151 27.55 13.59 3.17
N SER A 152 28.29 14.11 2.18
CA SER A 152 27.66 14.71 1.00
C SER A 152 27.43 13.72 -0.15
N ASP A 153 28.03 12.55 -0.09
CA ASP A 153 27.86 11.57 -1.16
C ASP A 153 26.55 10.79 -1.06
N GLY A 154 25.88 10.78 0.12
CA GLY A 154 24.51 10.28 0.25
C GLY A 154 23.51 10.93 -0.70
N ALA A 155 23.69 12.23 -0.97
CA ALA A 155 22.88 12.98 -1.93
C ALA A 155 23.38 12.90 -3.39
N ALA A 156 24.52 12.25 -3.65
CA ALA A 156 25.09 12.11 -4.98
C ALA A 156 24.43 10.94 -5.76
N TYR A 157 24.67 10.91 -7.07
CA TYR A 157 24.09 9.94 -8.01
C TYR A 157 25.17 9.00 -8.60
N ASN A 158 26.07 8.49 -7.75
CA ASN A 158 27.18 7.66 -8.21
C ASN A 158 26.74 6.26 -8.62
N LEU A 159 25.73 5.71 -7.91
CA LEU A 159 25.26 4.33 -8.07
C LEU A 159 24.07 4.21 -9.03
N SER A 160 23.33 5.29 -9.25
CA SER A 160 22.16 5.33 -10.13
C SER A 160 22.04 6.70 -10.80
N ALA A 161 21.54 6.73 -12.02
CA ALA A 161 21.21 7.98 -12.71
C ALA A 161 19.88 8.60 -12.25
N SER A 162 19.04 7.82 -11.54
CA SER A 162 17.67 8.22 -11.16
C SER A 162 17.46 8.34 -9.65
N TYR A 163 18.34 7.75 -8.85
CA TYR A 163 18.25 7.72 -7.40
C TYR A 163 19.55 8.16 -6.76
N THR A 164 19.47 8.91 -5.67
CA THR A 164 20.62 9.24 -4.85
C THR A 164 21.23 7.96 -4.23
N ASN A 165 22.47 8.02 -3.78
CA ASN A 165 23.13 6.86 -3.16
C ASN A 165 22.36 6.39 -1.93
N LEU A 166 21.85 7.32 -1.10
CA LEU A 166 20.99 6.99 0.04
C LEU A 166 19.68 6.30 -0.40
N GLU A 167 19.03 6.75 -1.46
CA GLU A 167 17.84 6.09 -1.99
C GLU A 167 18.15 4.69 -2.52
N VAL A 168 19.31 4.49 -3.16
CA VAL A 168 19.76 3.16 -3.60
C VAL A 168 19.95 2.23 -2.39
N TYR A 169 20.56 2.73 -1.31
CA TYR A 169 20.70 1.97 -0.05
C TYR A 169 19.33 1.59 0.52
N LEU A 170 18.45 2.56 0.72
CA LEU A 170 17.11 2.34 1.30
C LEU A 170 16.26 1.39 0.46
N ASN A 171 16.26 1.55 -0.86
CA ASN A 171 15.58 0.64 -1.77
C ASN A 171 16.16 -0.77 -1.72
N GLY A 172 17.48 -0.89 -1.55
CA GLY A 172 18.18 -2.16 -1.39
C GLY A 172 17.72 -2.97 -0.18
N LEU A 173 17.40 -2.30 0.93
CA LEU A 173 16.93 -2.96 2.17
C LEU A 173 15.63 -3.74 1.95
N VAL A 174 14.77 -3.29 1.05
CA VAL A 174 13.45 -3.87 0.79
C VAL A 174 13.34 -4.58 -0.56
N ALA A 175 14.37 -4.53 -1.39
CA ALA A 175 14.36 -5.08 -2.76
C ALA A 175 13.96 -6.56 -2.81
N HIS A 176 14.35 -7.34 -1.80
CA HIS A 176 14.03 -8.77 -1.69
C HIS A 176 12.55 -9.05 -1.40
N LEU A 177 11.79 -8.05 -0.94
CA LEU A 177 10.36 -8.16 -0.64
C LEU A 177 9.49 -7.97 -1.89
N TYR A 178 10.02 -7.28 -2.91
CA TYR A 178 9.26 -6.94 -4.11
C TYR A 178 9.55 -7.90 -5.26
N PRO A 179 8.55 -8.21 -6.10
CA PRO A 179 8.79 -8.92 -7.34
C PRO A 179 9.84 -8.19 -8.19
N GLN A 180 10.82 -8.91 -8.71
CA GLN A 180 11.92 -8.32 -9.49
C GLN A 180 11.45 -7.55 -10.73
N GLU A 181 10.26 -7.87 -11.25
CA GLU A 181 9.63 -7.17 -12.36
C GLU A 181 9.16 -5.76 -11.98
N ALA A 182 8.81 -5.52 -10.72
CA ALA A 182 8.41 -4.20 -10.23
C ALA A 182 9.60 -3.23 -10.09
N LEU A 183 10.83 -3.74 -10.02
CA LEU A 183 12.07 -2.97 -9.84
C LEU A 183 12.76 -2.61 -11.17
N LYS A 184 12.28 -3.15 -12.29
CA LYS A 184 12.82 -2.87 -13.63
C LYS A 184 12.12 -1.65 -14.24
N LYS A 185 12.51 -0.47 -13.82
CA LYS A 185 12.19 0.78 -14.50
C LYS A 185 13.45 1.61 -14.72
#